data_a9bbc5bce2df8b4838b940053edef128
#
_entry.id   a9bbc5bce2df8b4838b940053edef128
#
_cell.length_a   1.000
_cell.length_b   1.000
_cell.length_c   1.000
_cell.angle_alpha   90.00
_cell.angle_beta   90.00
_cell.angle_gamma   90.00
#
_symmetry.space_group_name_H-M   'P 1'
#
loop_
_entity.id
_entity.type
_entity.pdbx_description
1 polymer ?
#
loop_
_entity_poly.entity_id
_entity_poly.type
_entity_poly.pdbx_seq_one_letter_code
_entity_poly.pdbx_strand_id
1 'polypeptide(L)'
;VICLEATGVYGEALSYWLTAKGYNVAVEPPLKVKRAFSDKAHKNDKADSKKIAEYAYRYLDELNFWRPKADIIEQINVLLMTREQLVQQRTALKNTLTSLNKKIVQTPLANDIYKENIGRLTKQINRIEKELKKHINQHPDFKQFVSYLVSIPGVGLLLAANFLVATNGFEKEMAIMHRKLA
;
A
#
# COMPACT_ATOMS: atom_id res chain seq x y z
N VAL A 1 6.33 -1.53 25.79
CA VAL A 1 6.11 -1.97 24.39
C VAL A 1 4.68 -2.47 24.26
N ILE A 2 4.01 -2.09 23.18
CA ILE A 2 2.67 -2.57 22.81
C ILE A 2 2.80 -3.26 21.47
N CYS A 3 2.30 -4.49 21.37
CA CYS A 3 2.29 -5.24 20.12
C CYS A 3 0.85 -5.42 19.62
N LEU A 4 0.65 -5.12 18.34
CA LEU A 4 -0.63 -5.25 17.65
C LEU A 4 -0.45 -6.20 16.47
N GLU A 5 -1.51 -6.92 16.12
CA GLU A 5 -1.57 -7.67 14.87
C GLU A 5 -1.92 -6.74 13.71
N ALA A 6 -1.26 -6.91 12.57
CA ALA A 6 -1.52 -6.14 11.37
C ALA A 6 -2.87 -6.54 10.74
N THR A 7 -3.94 -5.87 11.16
CA THR A 7 -5.32 -6.07 10.69
C THR A 7 -5.76 -5.02 9.66
N GLY A 8 -4.82 -4.46 8.92
CA GLY A 8 -5.06 -3.38 7.96
C GLY A 8 -5.46 -2.08 8.67
N VAL A 9 -6.44 -1.38 8.10
CA VAL A 9 -6.87 -0.06 8.58
C VAL A 9 -7.47 -0.05 9.99
N TYR A 10 -7.93 -1.19 10.51
CA TYR A 10 -8.58 -1.26 11.83
C TYR A 10 -7.63 -0.99 13.00
N GLY A 11 -6.35 -1.35 12.87
CA GLY A 11 -5.33 -1.08 13.91
C GLY A 11 -4.66 0.27 13.76
N GLU A 12 -4.85 0.96 12.65
CA GLU A 12 -4.10 2.15 12.29
C GLU A 12 -4.33 3.31 13.26
N ALA A 13 -5.59 3.69 13.51
CA ALA A 13 -5.92 4.78 14.42
C ALA A 13 -5.37 4.56 15.83
N LEU A 14 -5.38 3.31 16.32
CA LEU A 14 -4.81 2.94 17.61
C LEU A 14 -3.28 3.08 17.60
N SER A 15 -2.62 2.65 16.53
CA SER A 15 -1.15 2.77 16.37
C SER A 15 -0.70 4.24 16.37
N TYR A 16 -1.41 5.12 15.66
CA TYR A 16 -1.17 6.56 15.67
C TYR A 16 -1.35 7.15 17.07
N TRP A 17 -2.46 6.83 17.74
CA TRP A 17 -2.76 7.35 19.07
C TRP A 17 -1.73 6.90 20.12
N LEU A 18 -1.37 5.61 20.13
CA LEU A 18 -0.39 5.06 21.05
C LEU A 18 1.00 5.67 20.83
N THR A 19 1.42 5.80 19.58
CA THR A 19 2.72 6.41 19.24
C THR A 19 2.75 7.89 19.62
N ALA A 20 1.68 8.63 19.41
CA ALA A 20 1.56 10.03 19.86
C ALA A 20 1.62 10.18 21.40
N LYS A 21 1.25 9.13 22.14
CA LYS A 21 1.40 9.05 23.61
C LYS A 21 2.78 8.61 24.07
N GLY A 22 3.72 8.37 23.15
CA GLY A 22 5.11 7.98 23.45
C GLY A 22 5.29 6.48 23.69
N TYR A 23 4.31 5.64 23.37
CA TYR A 23 4.48 4.19 23.48
C TYR A 23 5.27 3.64 22.29
N ASN A 24 6.14 2.68 22.54
CA ASN A 24 6.76 1.86 21.49
C ASN A 24 5.75 0.84 21.01
N VAL A 25 5.23 1.02 19.79
CA VAL A 25 4.22 0.17 19.16
C VAL A 25 4.86 -0.70 18.10
N ALA A 26 4.70 -2.02 18.19
CA ALA A 26 5.04 -2.96 17.14
C ALA A 26 3.76 -3.46 16.45
N VAL A 27 3.78 -3.52 15.12
CA VAL A 27 2.66 -4.03 14.31
C VAL A 27 3.18 -5.22 13.51
N GLU A 28 2.81 -6.44 13.94
CA GLU A 28 3.36 -7.67 13.41
C GLU A 28 2.37 -8.41 12.51
N PRO A 29 2.85 -9.00 11.41
CA PRO A 29 2.01 -9.81 10.54
C PRO A 29 1.39 -11.00 11.27
N PRO A 30 0.08 -11.32 11.09
CA PRO A 30 -0.59 -12.45 11.72
C PRO A 30 0.13 -13.77 11.54
N LEU A 31 0.67 -14.00 10.36
CA LEU A 31 1.42 -15.23 10.05
C LEU A 31 2.73 -15.35 10.83
N LYS A 32 3.40 -14.23 11.12
CA LYS A 32 4.65 -14.23 11.89
C LYS A 32 4.37 -14.63 13.34
N VAL A 33 3.35 -14.03 13.96
CA VAL A 33 2.90 -14.39 15.29
C VAL A 33 2.44 -15.85 15.35
N LYS A 34 1.61 -16.29 14.40
CA LYS A 34 1.12 -17.67 14.35
C LYS A 34 2.22 -18.73 14.22
N ARG A 35 3.27 -18.45 13.45
CA ARG A 35 4.40 -19.39 13.25
C ARG A 35 5.27 -19.54 14.47
N ALA A 36 5.28 -18.57 15.37
CA ALA A 36 6.03 -18.62 16.61
C ALA A 36 5.45 -19.59 17.65
N PHE A 37 4.19 -20.03 17.46
CA PHE A 37 3.49 -20.94 18.35
C PHE A 37 2.97 -22.15 17.57
N SER A 38 3.34 -23.35 18.01
CA SER A 38 2.92 -24.62 17.39
C SER A 38 1.49 -25.05 17.76
N ASP A 39 0.81 -24.33 18.63
CA ASP A 39 -0.45 -24.72 19.24
C ASP A 39 -1.67 -24.57 18.32
N LYS A 40 -2.47 -25.64 18.23
CA LYS A 40 -3.82 -25.68 17.64
C LYS A 40 -4.91 -25.22 18.64
N ALA A 41 -4.60 -24.31 19.57
CA ALA A 41 -5.53 -23.89 20.60
C ALA A 41 -6.79 -23.23 20.01
N HIS A 42 -7.92 -23.37 20.72
CA HIS A 42 -9.20 -22.77 20.37
C HIS A 42 -9.04 -21.28 20.06
N LYS A 43 -9.50 -20.87 18.89
CA LYS A 43 -9.45 -19.50 18.41
C LYS A 43 -10.45 -18.65 19.19
N ASN A 44 -9.93 -17.77 20.05
CA ASN A 44 -10.71 -16.69 20.67
C ASN A 44 -9.81 -15.49 20.93
N ASP A 45 -10.39 -14.30 20.94
CA ASP A 45 -9.68 -13.02 21.03
C ASP A 45 -8.79 -12.92 22.28
N LYS A 46 -9.22 -13.50 23.40
CA LYS A 46 -8.45 -13.51 24.65
C LYS A 46 -7.21 -14.40 24.56
N ALA A 47 -7.29 -15.55 23.89
CA ALA A 47 -6.14 -16.42 23.65
C ALA A 47 -5.17 -15.79 22.64
N ASP A 48 -5.71 -15.16 21.60
CA ASP A 48 -4.92 -14.51 20.57
C ASP A 48 -4.19 -13.28 21.12
N SER A 49 -4.83 -12.47 21.97
CA SER A 49 -4.15 -11.32 22.63
C SER A 49 -3.00 -11.77 23.56
N LYS A 50 -3.16 -12.89 24.28
CA LYS A 50 -2.08 -13.46 25.10
C LYS A 50 -0.90 -13.93 24.24
N LYS A 51 -1.16 -14.59 23.10
CA LYS A 51 -0.12 -15.04 22.18
C LYS A 51 0.64 -13.84 21.57
N ILE A 52 -0.05 -12.77 21.21
CA ILE A 52 0.59 -11.54 20.72
C ILE A 52 1.49 -10.93 21.81
N ALA A 53 1.03 -10.87 23.05
CA ALA A 53 1.81 -10.35 24.17
C ALA A 53 3.04 -11.23 24.45
N GLU A 54 2.87 -12.56 24.45
CA GLU A 54 3.97 -13.54 24.64
C GLU A 54 4.97 -13.47 23.49
N TYR A 55 4.50 -13.32 22.25
CA TYR A 55 5.34 -13.10 21.09
C TYR A 55 6.21 -11.85 21.26
N ALA A 56 5.61 -10.72 21.62
CA ALA A 56 6.33 -9.47 21.85
C ALA A 56 7.37 -9.56 22.97
N TYR A 57 7.09 -10.35 24.00
CA TYR A 57 8.03 -10.58 25.10
C TYR A 57 9.23 -11.45 24.67
N ARG A 58 8.97 -12.56 23.94
CA ARG A 58 10.00 -13.50 23.49
C ARG A 58 10.93 -12.93 22.41
N TYR A 59 10.39 -12.09 21.53
CA TYR A 59 11.08 -11.59 20.34
C TYR A 59 11.27 -10.08 20.39
N LEU A 60 11.45 -9.52 21.60
CA LEU A 60 11.55 -8.06 21.81
C LEU A 60 12.61 -7.42 20.93
N ASP A 61 13.76 -8.08 20.77
CA ASP A 61 14.89 -7.58 19.98
C ASP A 61 14.67 -7.66 18.46
N GLU A 62 13.67 -8.44 18.03
CA GLU A 62 13.32 -8.60 16.62
C GLU A 62 12.11 -7.76 16.20
N LEU A 63 11.48 -7.03 17.14
CA LEU A 63 10.32 -6.21 16.86
C LEU A 63 10.70 -4.99 16.04
N ASN A 64 9.96 -4.77 14.95
CA ASN A 64 10.02 -3.52 14.22
C ASN A 64 9.00 -2.54 14.79
N PHE A 65 9.50 -1.49 15.45
CA PHE A 65 8.62 -0.47 15.98
C PHE A 65 8.00 0.35 14.85
N TRP A 66 6.69 0.37 14.85
CA TRP A 66 5.89 1.11 13.92
C TRP A 66 6.09 2.62 14.10
N ARG A 67 6.19 3.33 13.02
CA ARG A 67 6.22 4.80 12.97
C ARG A 67 5.23 5.28 11.93
N PRO A 68 4.51 6.39 12.20
CA PRO A 68 3.66 6.99 11.19
C PRO A 68 4.49 7.37 9.96
N LYS A 69 3.97 7.05 8.80
CA LYS A 69 4.53 7.56 7.54
C LYS A 69 4.16 9.03 7.39
N ALA A 70 4.93 9.77 6.61
CA ALA A 70 4.54 11.13 6.24
C ALA A 70 3.19 11.07 5.47
N ASP A 71 2.30 12.02 5.75
CA ASP A 71 0.95 12.06 5.17
C ASP A 71 0.98 11.97 3.65
N ILE A 72 1.95 12.62 3.02
CA ILE A 72 2.11 12.60 1.56
C ILE A 72 2.45 11.20 1.03
N ILE A 73 3.25 10.42 1.75
CA ILE A 73 3.58 9.05 1.38
C ILE A 73 2.34 8.16 1.46
N GLU A 74 1.53 8.36 2.51
CA GLU A 74 0.28 7.62 2.66
C GLU A 74 -0.75 8.03 1.59
N GLN A 75 -0.84 9.31 1.24
CA GLN A 75 -1.69 9.77 0.13
C GLN A 75 -1.27 9.14 -1.20
N ILE A 76 0.04 9.09 -1.51
CA ILE A 76 0.57 8.42 -2.71
C ILE A 76 0.23 6.92 -2.68
N ASN A 77 0.39 6.25 -1.54
CA ASN A 77 0.05 4.85 -1.35
C ASN A 77 -1.44 4.56 -1.66
N VAL A 78 -2.34 5.33 -1.07
CA VAL A 78 -3.80 5.21 -1.31
C VAL A 78 -4.15 5.43 -2.78
N LEU A 79 -3.53 6.41 -3.44
CA LEU A 79 -3.73 6.65 -4.87
C LEU A 79 -3.25 5.48 -5.73
N LEU A 80 -2.09 4.88 -5.41
CA LEU A 80 -1.57 3.70 -6.11
C LEU A 80 -2.50 2.49 -5.95
N MET A 81 -2.95 2.21 -4.73
CA MET A 81 -3.90 1.13 -4.45
C MET A 81 -5.23 1.34 -5.17
N THR A 82 -5.78 2.56 -5.13
CA THR A 82 -7.03 2.90 -5.83
C THR A 82 -6.88 2.72 -7.34
N ARG A 83 -5.76 3.19 -7.90
CA ARG A 83 -5.46 3.00 -9.32
C ARG A 83 -5.43 1.53 -9.71
N GLU A 84 -4.74 0.70 -8.93
CA GLU A 84 -4.62 -0.73 -9.21
C GLU A 84 -6.00 -1.40 -9.22
N GLN A 85 -6.85 -1.10 -8.25
CA GLN A 85 -8.21 -1.61 -8.19
C GLN A 85 -9.05 -1.21 -9.42
N LEU A 86 -8.94 0.06 -9.86
CA LEU A 86 -9.66 0.53 -11.06
C LEU A 86 -9.13 -0.14 -12.35
N VAL A 87 -7.82 -0.40 -12.43
CA VAL A 87 -7.21 -1.12 -13.56
C VAL A 87 -7.72 -2.57 -13.62
N GLN A 88 -7.80 -3.26 -12.49
CA GLN A 88 -8.34 -4.61 -12.40
C GLN A 88 -9.81 -4.65 -12.84
N GLN A 89 -10.64 -3.73 -12.34
CA GLN A 89 -12.05 -3.62 -12.75
C GLN A 89 -12.17 -3.36 -14.26
N ARG A 90 -11.41 -2.40 -14.80
CA ARG A 90 -11.40 -2.11 -16.24
C ARG A 90 -11.01 -3.32 -17.06
N THR A 91 -10.00 -4.06 -16.62
CA THR A 91 -9.53 -5.28 -17.29
C THR A 91 -10.62 -6.37 -17.29
N ALA A 92 -11.30 -6.59 -16.18
CA ALA A 92 -12.41 -7.50 -16.07
C ALA A 92 -13.55 -7.15 -17.05
N LEU A 93 -13.94 -5.85 -17.11
CA LEU A 93 -14.97 -5.39 -18.05
C LEU A 93 -14.54 -5.55 -19.52
N LYS A 94 -13.27 -5.28 -19.85
CA LYS A 94 -12.75 -5.51 -21.21
C LYS A 94 -12.81 -6.98 -21.61
N ASN A 95 -12.44 -7.88 -20.70
CA ASN A 95 -12.49 -9.32 -20.95
C ASN A 95 -13.93 -9.79 -21.18
N THR A 96 -14.89 -9.30 -20.38
CA THR A 96 -16.32 -9.59 -20.56
C THR A 96 -16.83 -9.06 -21.90
N LEU A 97 -16.52 -7.82 -22.25
CA LEU A 97 -16.91 -7.23 -23.53
C LEU A 97 -16.35 -8.03 -24.71
N THR A 98 -15.09 -8.45 -24.63
CA THR A 98 -14.47 -9.32 -25.65
C THR A 98 -15.20 -10.65 -25.80
N SER A 99 -15.64 -11.23 -24.69
CA SER A 99 -16.42 -12.49 -24.71
C SER A 99 -17.82 -12.29 -25.28
N LEU A 100 -18.49 -11.18 -24.94
CA LEU A 100 -19.82 -10.86 -25.48
C LEU A 100 -19.77 -10.64 -27.00
N ASN A 101 -18.75 -9.97 -27.51
CA ASN A 101 -18.57 -9.74 -28.94
C ASN A 101 -18.36 -11.02 -29.77
N LYS A 102 -18.00 -12.14 -29.10
CA LYS A 102 -17.88 -13.46 -29.77
C LYS A 102 -19.18 -14.25 -29.81
N LYS A 103 -20.24 -13.79 -29.12
CA LYS A 103 -21.53 -14.47 -29.13
C LYS A 103 -22.24 -14.30 -30.48
N ILE A 104 -22.98 -15.32 -30.93
CA ILE A 104 -23.79 -15.26 -32.14
C ILE A 104 -24.94 -14.26 -31.95
N VAL A 105 -25.64 -14.35 -30.80
CA VAL A 105 -26.70 -13.41 -30.45
C VAL A 105 -26.10 -12.22 -29.74
N GLN A 106 -26.18 -11.06 -30.35
CA GLN A 106 -25.64 -9.81 -29.83
C GLN A 106 -26.67 -9.05 -29.01
N THR A 107 -26.24 -8.41 -27.95
CA THR A 107 -27.05 -7.52 -27.10
C THR A 107 -26.42 -6.12 -27.09
N PRO A 108 -26.83 -5.24 -28.04
CA PRO A 108 -26.21 -3.92 -28.20
C PRO A 108 -26.17 -3.11 -26.90
N LEU A 109 -27.27 -3.05 -26.16
CA LEU A 109 -27.35 -2.36 -24.87
C LEU A 109 -26.27 -2.81 -23.87
N ALA A 110 -26.04 -4.12 -23.76
CA ALA A 110 -25.01 -4.65 -22.86
C ALA A 110 -23.63 -4.18 -23.29
N ASN A 111 -23.31 -4.25 -24.58
CA ASN A 111 -22.05 -3.79 -25.14
C ASN A 111 -21.80 -2.29 -24.87
N ASP A 112 -22.83 -1.47 -25.01
CA ASP A 112 -22.73 -0.03 -24.79
C ASP A 112 -22.50 0.31 -23.32
N ILE A 113 -23.18 -0.39 -22.39
CA ILE A 113 -22.95 -0.26 -20.93
C ILE A 113 -21.50 -0.61 -20.59
N TYR A 114 -20.95 -1.72 -21.11
CA TYR A 114 -19.56 -2.08 -20.88
C TYR A 114 -18.57 -1.05 -21.42
N LYS A 115 -18.79 -0.55 -22.63
CA LYS A 115 -17.95 0.50 -23.26
C LYS A 115 -17.95 1.78 -22.43
N GLU A 116 -19.13 2.22 -22.00
CA GLU A 116 -19.28 3.41 -21.15
C GLU A 116 -18.50 3.26 -19.82
N ASN A 117 -18.67 2.14 -19.11
CA ASN A 117 -17.97 1.88 -17.85
C ASN A 117 -16.45 1.81 -18.05
N ILE A 118 -15.96 1.17 -19.10
CA ILE A 118 -14.54 1.12 -19.46
C ILE A 118 -14.01 2.54 -19.71
N GLY A 119 -14.77 3.37 -20.42
CA GLY A 119 -14.44 4.77 -20.68
C GLY A 119 -14.37 5.60 -19.38
N ARG A 120 -15.34 5.41 -18.47
CA ARG A 120 -15.37 6.06 -17.15
C ARG A 120 -14.16 5.69 -16.30
N LEU A 121 -13.87 4.39 -16.18
CA LEU A 121 -12.71 3.89 -15.42
C LEU A 121 -11.40 4.42 -16.00
N THR A 122 -11.28 4.48 -17.33
CA THR A 122 -10.08 5.04 -17.99
C THR A 122 -9.86 6.51 -17.62
N LYS A 123 -10.92 7.31 -17.61
CA LYS A 123 -10.84 8.73 -17.18
C LYS A 123 -10.43 8.85 -15.70
N GLN A 124 -10.96 7.99 -14.82
CA GLN A 124 -10.61 8.00 -13.41
C GLN A 124 -9.14 7.59 -13.18
N ILE A 125 -8.66 6.55 -13.85
CA ILE A 125 -7.25 6.13 -13.81
C ILE A 125 -6.33 7.27 -14.22
N ASN A 126 -6.62 7.93 -15.35
CA ASN A 126 -5.83 9.06 -15.83
C ASN A 126 -5.83 10.24 -14.83
N ARG A 127 -6.93 10.47 -14.13
CA ARG A 127 -7.02 11.50 -13.08
C ARG A 127 -6.12 11.17 -11.90
N ILE A 128 -6.10 9.91 -11.44
CA ILE A 128 -5.22 9.45 -10.37
C ILE A 128 -3.75 9.60 -10.78
N GLU A 129 -3.39 9.19 -11.98
CA GLU A 129 -2.01 9.31 -12.47
C GLU A 129 -1.53 10.79 -12.56
N LYS A 130 -2.43 11.71 -12.92
CA LYS A 130 -2.12 13.13 -12.87
C LYS A 130 -1.90 13.64 -11.45
N GLU A 131 -2.72 13.21 -10.50
CA GLU A 131 -2.59 13.60 -9.09
C GLU A 131 -1.33 13.02 -8.46
N LEU A 132 -0.98 11.75 -8.74
CA LEU A 132 0.30 11.15 -8.35
C LEU A 132 1.49 11.97 -8.83
N LYS A 133 1.49 12.34 -10.10
CA LYS A 133 2.55 13.18 -10.68
C LYS A 133 2.63 14.56 -10.01
N LYS A 134 1.51 15.14 -9.66
CA LYS A 134 1.44 16.42 -8.95
C LYS A 134 2.04 16.31 -7.55
N HIS A 135 1.64 15.32 -6.75
CA HIS A 135 2.18 15.09 -5.41
C HIS A 135 3.70 14.88 -5.44
N ILE A 136 4.21 14.06 -6.35
CA ILE A 136 5.65 13.85 -6.50
C ILE A 136 6.37 15.15 -6.86
N ASN A 137 5.83 15.93 -7.80
CA ASN A 137 6.48 17.17 -8.26
C ASN A 137 6.46 18.30 -7.21
N GLN A 138 5.52 18.30 -6.27
CA GLN A 138 5.43 19.27 -5.19
C GLN A 138 6.51 19.09 -4.12
N HIS A 139 7.16 17.92 -4.06
CA HIS A 139 8.23 17.60 -3.13
C HIS A 139 9.56 17.49 -3.89
N PRO A 140 10.49 18.44 -3.74
CA PRO A 140 11.75 18.46 -4.50
C PRO A 140 12.54 17.16 -4.41
N ASP A 141 12.64 16.59 -3.21
CA ASP A 141 13.38 15.34 -2.98
C ASP A 141 12.73 14.16 -3.70
N PHE A 142 11.41 14.03 -3.62
CA PHE A 142 10.67 12.97 -4.33
C PHE A 142 10.81 13.11 -5.85
N LYS A 143 10.70 14.35 -6.34
CA LYS A 143 10.91 14.65 -7.77
C LYS A 143 12.29 14.21 -8.24
N GLN A 144 13.32 14.52 -7.46
CA GLN A 144 14.70 14.15 -7.77
C GLN A 144 14.89 12.64 -7.80
N PHE A 145 14.47 11.92 -6.75
CA PHE A 145 14.58 10.46 -6.69
C PHE A 145 13.79 9.76 -7.78
N VAL A 146 12.54 10.19 -8.01
CA VAL A 146 11.73 9.64 -9.09
C VAL A 146 12.39 9.90 -10.45
N SER A 147 13.02 11.06 -10.68
CA SER A 147 13.73 11.34 -11.93
C SER A 147 14.91 10.38 -12.16
N TYR A 148 15.68 10.06 -11.10
CA TYR A 148 16.75 9.07 -11.19
C TYR A 148 16.22 7.67 -11.52
N LEU A 149 15.15 7.23 -10.85
CA LEU A 149 14.56 5.93 -11.13
C LEU A 149 14.01 5.82 -12.55
N VAL A 150 13.31 6.86 -13.01
CA VAL A 150 12.73 6.89 -14.37
C VAL A 150 13.80 6.98 -15.47
N SER A 151 15.02 7.40 -15.17
CA SER A 151 16.14 7.35 -16.12
C SER A 151 16.59 5.91 -16.43
N ILE A 152 16.24 4.94 -15.61
CA ILE A 152 16.55 3.52 -15.82
C ILE A 152 15.55 2.96 -16.86
N PRO A 153 16.03 2.36 -17.95
CA PRO A 153 15.17 1.73 -18.96
C PRO A 153 14.19 0.73 -18.33
N GLY A 154 12.90 0.86 -18.64
CA GLY A 154 11.83 0.01 -18.10
C GLY A 154 11.22 0.49 -16.78
N VAL A 155 11.78 1.48 -16.12
CA VAL A 155 11.21 2.08 -14.92
C VAL A 155 10.34 3.28 -15.28
N GLY A 156 9.03 3.11 -15.16
CA GLY A 156 8.06 4.19 -15.34
C GLY A 156 7.68 4.88 -14.02
N LEU A 157 6.94 5.99 -14.11
CA LEU A 157 6.49 6.79 -12.96
C LEU A 157 5.79 5.95 -11.88
N LEU A 158 4.96 4.99 -12.28
CA LEU A 158 4.20 4.15 -11.33
C LEU A 158 5.11 3.23 -10.52
N LEU A 159 6.09 2.62 -11.17
CA LEU A 159 7.07 1.79 -10.48
C LEU A 159 7.92 2.64 -9.54
N ALA A 160 8.39 3.81 -9.98
CA ALA A 160 9.12 4.74 -9.14
C ALA A 160 8.30 5.22 -7.93
N ALA A 161 6.99 5.49 -8.11
CA ALA A 161 6.10 5.85 -7.01
C ALA A 161 5.91 4.68 -6.00
N ASN A 162 5.85 3.43 -6.47
CA ASN A 162 5.82 2.27 -5.58
C ASN A 162 7.11 2.15 -4.75
N PHE A 163 8.28 2.40 -5.35
CA PHE A 163 9.55 2.45 -4.61
C PHE A 163 9.54 3.56 -3.56
N LEU A 164 9.01 4.74 -3.89
CA LEU A 164 8.88 5.85 -2.96
C LEU A 164 8.07 5.45 -1.71
N VAL A 165 6.95 4.75 -1.90
CA VAL A 165 6.12 4.26 -0.79
C VAL A 165 6.82 3.14 -0.01
N ALA A 166 7.45 2.18 -0.71
CA ALA A 166 8.12 1.04 -0.08
C ALA A 166 9.33 1.46 0.78
N THR A 167 10.02 2.53 0.40
CA THR A 167 11.19 3.06 1.13
C THR A 167 10.84 4.19 2.10
N ASN A 168 9.55 4.46 2.31
CA ASN A 168 9.09 5.59 3.11
C ASN A 168 9.74 6.93 2.70
N GLY A 169 9.70 7.24 1.40
CA GLY A 169 10.28 8.48 0.90
C GLY A 169 11.81 8.49 0.81
N PHE A 170 12.45 7.31 0.77
CA PHE A 170 13.91 7.17 0.78
C PHE A 170 14.60 7.75 2.02
N GLU A 171 13.94 7.73 3.18
CA GLU A 171 14.46 8.32 4.43
C GLU A 171 15.88 7.88 4.78
N LYS A 172 16.19 6.58 4.61
CA LYS A 172 17.52 6.03 4.93
C LYS A 172 18.58 6.52 3.95
N GLU A 173 18.25 6.56 2.68
CA GLU A 173 19.12 6.98 1.59
C GLU A 173 19.40 8.49 1.66
N MET A 174 18.39 9.29 2.00
CA MET A 174 18.50 10.73 2.24
C MET A 174 19.43 11.03 3.41
N ALA A 175 19.27 10.34 4.53
CA ALA A 175 20.13 10.51 5.69
C ALA A 175 21.61 10.20 5.38
N ILE A 176 21.88 9.22 4.51
CA ILE A 176 23.25 8.88 4.06
C ILE A 176 23.82 9.96 3.13
N MET A 177 23.00 10.47 2.19
CA MET A 177 23.43 11.54 1.28
C MET A 177 23.76 12.82 2.02
N HIS A 178 22.92 13.26 2.95
CA HIS A 178 23.17 14.46 3.75
C HIS A 178 24.44 14.34 4.61
N ARG A 179 24.76 13.15 5.14
CA ARG A 179 26.02 12.92 5.88
C ARG A 179 27.28 12.97 5.01
N LYS A 180 27.16 12.72 3.70
CA LYS A 180 28.31 12.77 2.79
C LYS A 180 28.55 14.15 2.20
N LEU A 181 27.59 15.06 2.33
CA LEU A 181 27.66 16.44 1.83
C LEU A 181 27.95 17.47 2.94
N ALA A 182 27.94 17.05 4.21
CA ALA A 182 28.33 17.83 5.38
C ALA A 182 29.77 17.47 5.82
#